data_9b7fc728b4b7b439e33ff4c17301791f
#
_entry.id   9b7fc728b4b7b439e33ff4c17301791f
#
_cell.length_a   1.000
_cell.length_b   1.000
_cell.length_c   1.000
_cell.angle_alpha   90.00
_cell.angle_beta   90.00
_cell.angle_gamma   90.00
#
_symmetry.space_group_name_H-M   'P 1'
#
loop_
_entity.id
_entity.type
_entity.pdbx_description
1 polymer ?
#
loop_
_entity_poly.entity_id
_entity_poly.type
_entity_poly.pdbx_seq_one_letter_code
_entity_poly.pdbx_strand_id
1 'polypeptide(L)'
;VERGELVVLTGNSGCGKTTLMRAMNGLITDQYEGELDGRIELLGKSLEEFSSGELARTIGNVFQNPTDQFFTRKAADEVALVGENLGMPREELVERVESAFESMKIAHLAGKDLVGLSGGEKQRVAIASTLVYDTQVIFFDEPSASLDHEGIEDFRRILADLKTLGKTVVIAEHRLYFLADLYDRLHVMA
;
A
#
# COMPACT_ATOMS: atom_id res chain seq x y z
N VAL A 1 5.16 -2.21 -15.50
CA VAL A 1 3.84 -1.94 -14.91
C VAL A 1 3.37 -0.62 -15.47
N GLU A 2 2.18 -0.60 -16.06
CA GLU A 2 1.58 0.62 -16.60
C GLU A 2 0.73 1.32 -15.53
N ARG A 3 0.43 2.60 -15.76
CA ARG A 3 -0.39 3.38 -14.84
C ARG A 3 -1.81 2.80 -14.75
N GLY A 4 -2.31 2.59 -13.55
CA GLY A 4 -3.64 2.05 -13.27
C GLY A 4 -3.75 0.53 -13.38
N GLU A 5 -2.66 -0.18 -13.69
CA GLU A 5 -2.64 -1.64 -13.70
C GLU A 5 -2.62 -2.21 -12.28
N LEU A 6 -3.27 -3.35 -12.11
CA LEU A 6 -3.10 -4.25 -10.98
C LEU A 6 -2.22 -5.41 -11.41
N VAL A 7 -1.02 -5.48 -10.83
CA VAL A 7 -0.01 -6.49 -11.15
C VAL A 7 0.20 -7.41 -9.96
N VAL A 8 0.18 -8.71 -10.21
CA VAL A 8 0.41 -9.73 -9.18
C VAL A 8 1.76 -10.39 -9.39
N LEU A 9 2.55 -10.44 -8.32
CA LEU A 9 3.78 -11.21 -8.21
C LEU A 9 3.47 -12.48 -7.42
N THR A 10 3.64 -13.63 -8.03
CA THR A 10 3.43 -14.93 -7.37
C THR A 10 4.64 -15.85 -7.53
N GLY A 11 4.73 -16.87 -6.71
CA GLY A 11 5.83 -17.83 -6.73
C GLY A 11 6.00 -18.48 -5.36
N ASN A 12 6.91 -19.43 -5.26
CA ASN A 12 7.18 -20.15 -4.02
C ASN A 12 7.65 -19.21 -2.89
N SER A 13 7.47 -19.65 -1.64
CA SER A 13 8.06 -18.93 -0.50
C SER A 13 9.59 -18.87 -0.68
N GLY A 14 10.17 -17.70 -0.44
CA GLY A 14 11.62 -17.48 -0.59
C GLY A 14 12.11 -17.19 -2.01
N CYS A 15 11.26 -17.16 -3.05
CA CYS A 15 11.69 -16.83 -4.42
C CYS A 15 12.03 -15.34 -4.64
N GLY A 16 11.98 -14.51 -3.61
CA GLY A 16 12.40 -13.11 -3.68
C GLY A 16 11.31 -12.08 -3.95
N LYS A 17 10.01 -12.41 -3.86
CA LYS A 17 8.91 -11.44 -4.08
C LYS A 17 9.04 -10.18 -3.22
N THR A 18 9.16 -10.33 -1.92
CA THR A 18 9.35 -9.23 -0.97
C THR A 18 10.63 -8.44 -1.26
N THR A 19 11.72 -9.12 -1.63
CA THR A 19 12.98 -8.47 -2.01
C THR A 19 12.81 -7.61 -3.26
N LEU A 20 12.17 -8.16 -4.29
CA LEU A 20 11.86 -7.41 -5.52
C LEU A 20 10.97 -6.19 -5.22
N MET A 21 9.93 -6.36 -4.40
CA MET A 21 9.05 -5.25 -4.01
C MET A 21 9.82 -4.17 -3.24
N ARG A 22 10.72 -4.55 -2.32
CA ARG A 22 11.58 -3.62 -1.58
C ARG A 22 12.56 -2.89 -2.49
N ALA A 23 13.05 -3.53 -3.54
CA ALA A 23 13.83 -2.86 -4.56
C ALA A 23 12.99 -1.84 -5.33
N MET A 24 11.79 -2.24 -5.78
CA MET A 24 10.89 -1.35 -6.55
C MET A 24 10.38 -0.15 -5.77
N ASN A 25 10.20 -0.26 -4.45
CA ASN A 25 9.72 0.84 -3.60
C ASN A 25 10.85 1.67 -2.95
N GLY A 26 12.11 1.37 -3.27
CA GLY A 26 13.27 2.11 -2.77
C GLY A 26 13.70 1.78 -1.34
N LEU A 27 13.10 0.78 -0.70
CA LEU A 27 13.43 0.41 0.70
C LEU A 27 14.69 -0.46 0.82
N ILE A 28 15.18 -1.04 -0.28
CA ILE A 28 16.30 -1.99 -0.19
C ILE A 28 17.65 -1.28 -0.02
N THR A 29 17.82 -0.09 -0.61
CA THR A 29 19.10 0.61 -0.67
C THR A 29 19.55 1.14 0.68
N ASP A 30 18.64 1.49 1.56
CA ASP A 30 18.93 2.11 2.84
C ASP A 30 18.96 1.11 4.02
N GLN A 31 18.40 -0.08 3.85
CA GLN A 31 18.17 -1.02 4.95
C GLN A 31 18.93 -2.35 4.83
N TYR A 32 19.48 -2.66 3.66
CA TYR A 32 20.10 -3.95 3.39
C TYR A 32 21.48 -3.76 2.74
N GLU A 33 22.46 -4.50 3.26
CA GLU A 33 23.77 -4.63 2.60
C GLU A 33 23.62 -5.53 1.36
N GLY A 34 24.06 -5.04 0.20
CA GLY A 34 24.01 -5.78 -1.07
C GLY A 34 24.31 -4.89 -2.26
N GLU A 35 24.40 -5.51 -3.42
CA GLU A 35 24.56 -4.81 -4.69
C GLU A 35 23.24 -4.90 -5.46
N LEU A 36 22.74 -3.76 -5.93
CA LEU A 36 21.59 -3.66 -6.83
C LEU A 36 22.11 -3.37 -8.23
N ASP A 37 22.03 -4.37 -9.11
CA ASP A 37 22.35 -4.21 -10.53
C ASP A 37 21.08 -4.16 -11.36
N GLY A 38 21.01 -3.18 -12.26
CA GLY A 38 19.85 -2.95 -13.11
C GLY A 38 19.29 -1.54 -12.99
N ARG A 39 18.07 -1.34 -13.51
CA ARG A 39 17.40 -0.03 -13.52
C ARG A 39 15.97 -0.15 -13.05
N ILE A 40 15.59 0.70 -12.12
CA ILE A 40 14.20 0.86 -11.66
C ILE A 40 13.74 2.26 -12.04
N GLU A 41 12.63 2.33 -12.75
CA GLU A 41 12.02 3.60 -13.14
C GLU A 41 10.64 3.74 -12.50
N LEU A 42 10.41 4.90 -11.90
CA LEU A 42 9.13 5.32 -11.35
C LEU A 42 8.66 6.59 -12.07
N LEU A 43 7.49 6.56 -12.69
CA LEU A 43 6.92 7.69 -13.44
C LEU A 43 7.89 8.28 -14.49
N GLY A 44 8.71 7.44 -15.13
CA GLY A 44 9.65 7.81 -16.19
C GLY A 44 10.98 8.43 -15.72
N LYS A 45 11.25 8.40 -14.40
CA LYS A 45 12.52 8.79 -13.80
C LYS A 45 13.20 7.63 -13.12
N SER A 46 14.53 7.60 -13.06
CA SER A 46 15.24 6.61 -12.23
C SER A 46 14.84 6.73 -10.76
N LEU A 47 14.68 5.61 -10.07
CA LEU A 47 14.33 5.61 -8.66
C LEU A 47 15.34 6.38 -7.79
N GLU A 48 16.61 6.36 -8.20
CA GLU A 48 17.72 7.07 -7.53
C GLU A 48 17.60 8.60 -7.58
N GLU A 49 16.78 9.13 -8.51
CA GLU A 49 16.54 10.57 -8.64
C GLU A 49 15.50 11.11 -7.64
N PHE A 50 14.83 10.21 -6.93
CA PHE A 50 13.83 10.58 -5.93
C PHE A 50 14.47 10.71 -4.54
N SER A 51 14.14 11.77 -3.84
CA SER A 51 14.35 11.85 -2.40
C SER A 51 13.39 10.91 -1.65
N SER A 52 13.76 10.49 -0.45
CA SER A 52 12.89 9.65 0.41
C SER A 52 11.50 10.29 0.64
N GLY A 53 11.45 11.64 0.76
CA GLY A 53 10.18 12.37 0.88
C GLY A 53 9.32 12.33 -0.39
N GLU A 54 9.90 12.35 -1.57
CA GLU A 54 9.19 12.21 -2.85
C GLU A 54 8.68 10.78 -3.03
N LEU A 55 9.48 9.77 -2.66
CA LEU A 55 9.04 8.37 -2.67
C LEU A 55 7.87 8.16 -1.73
N ALA A 56 7.92 8.68 -0.49
CA ALA A 56 6.85 8.56 0.48
C ALA A 56 5.52 9.22 0.03
N ARG A 57 5.60 10.23 -0.83
CA ARG A 57 4.41 10.87 -1.44
C ARG A 57 3.87 10.10 -2.65
N THR A 58 4.71 9.32 -3.31
CA THR A 58 4.39 8.66 -4.59
C THR A 58 4.00 7.20 -4.40
N ILE A 59 4.64 6.53 -3.44
CA ILE A 59 4.50 5.09 -3.18
C ILE A 59 3.86 4.88 -1.82
N GLY A 60 2.77 4.11 -1.77
CA GLY A 60 2.18 3.56 -0.56
C GLY A 60 2.61 2.11 -0.34
N ASN A 61 2.92 1.77 0.89
CA ASN A 61 3.24 0.39 1.28
C ASN A 61 2.22 -0.09 2.31
N VAL A 62 1.66 -1.26 2.08
CA VAL A 62 0.77 -1.95 3.01
C VAL A 62 1.37 -3.33 3.30
N PHE A 63 1.82 -3.53 4.54
CA PHE A 63 2.47 -4.76 4.97
C PHE A 63 1.47 -5.87 5.26
N GLN A 64 1.96 -7.09 5.35
CA GLN A 64 1.20 -8.32 5.60
C GLN A 64 0.29 -8.22 6.82
N ASN A 65 0.78 -7.63 7.91
CA ASN A 65 -0.01 -7.34 9.10
C ASN A 65 -0.12 -5.82 9.27
N PRO A 66 -1.27 -5.20 9.01
CA PRO A 66 -1.45 -3.75 9.16
C PRO A 66 -1.11 -3.22 10.56
N THR A 67 -1.27 -4.06 11.60
CA THR A 67 -0.98 -3.66 12.97
C THR A 67 0.50 -3.32 13.19
N ASP A 68 1.40 -3.96 12.45
CA ASP A 68 2.85 -3.78 12.61
C ASP A 68 3.34 -2.44 12.03
N GLN A 69 2.50 -1.77 11.22
CA GLN A 69 2.83 -0.47 10.63
C GLN A 69 2.20 0.72 11.37
N PHE A 70 1.35 0.47 12.39
CA PHE A 70 0.68 1.54 13.14
C PHE A 70 1.57 2.11 14.24
N PHE A 71 1.68 3.43 14.27
CA PHE A 71 2.47 4.18 15.23
C PHE A 71 1.61 4.95 16.22
N THR A 72 0.32 5.14 15.91
CA THR A 72 -0.59 5.93 16.73
C THR A 72 -1.67 5.05 17.36
N ARG A 73 -2.49 5.64 18.20
CA ARG A 73 -3.58 4.93 18.86
C ARG A 73 -4.90 5.06 18.11
N LYS A 74 -5.15 6.20 17.49
CA LYS A 74 -6.42 6.48 16.81
C LYS A 74 -6.29 6.41 15.31
N ALA A 75 -7.36 6.01 14.65
CA ALA A 75 -7.40 5.87 13.21
C ALA A 75 -7.13 7.20 12.48
N ALA A 76 -7.69 8.32 12.94
CA ALA A 76 -7.44 9.61 12.31
C ALA A 76 -5.99 10.08 12.45
N ASP A 77 -5.39 9.87 13.63
CA ASP A 77 -4.00 10.24 13.88
C ASP A 77 -3.05 9.40 13.00
N GLU A 78 -3.37 8.11 12.80
CA GLU A 78 -2.59 7.22 11.93
C GLU A 78 -2.64 7.66 10.46
N VAL A 79 -3.82 7.98 9.98
CA VAL A 79 -3.98 8.45 8.59
C VAL A 79 -3.30 9.80 8.38
N ALA A 80 -3.30 10.68 9.38
CA ALA A 80 -2.64 11.98 9.32
C ALA A 80 -1.10 11.92 9.41
N LEU A 81 -0.55 10.86 10.00
CA LEU A 81 0.86 10.78 10.42
C LEU A 81 1.86 11.09 9.30
N VAL A 82 1.65 10.53 8.10
CA VAL A 82 2.54 10.75 6.96
C VAL A 82 2.50 12.23 6.53
N GLY A 83 1.31 12.83 6.51
CA GLY A 83 1.15 14.24 6.18
C GLY A 83 1.84 15.17 7.17
N GLU A 84 1.72 14.88 8.47
CA GLU A 84 2.40 15.61 9.53
C GLU A 84 3.92 15.51 9.41
N ASN A 85 4.45 14.31 9.24
CA ASN A 85 5.88 14.04 9.12
C ASN A 85 6.53 14.74 7.89
N LEU A 86 5.77 14.89 6.82
CA LEU A 86 6.24 15.55 5.59
C LEU A 86 5.88 17.04 5.53
N GLY A 87 5.38 17.60 6.65
CA GLY A 87 5.13 19.04 6.81
C GLY A 87 3.95 19.58 6.00
N MET A 88 2.90 18.77 5.78
CA MET A 88 1.69 19.25 5.11
C MET A 88 0.99 20.31 5.95
N PRO A 89 0.53 21.44 5.36
CA PRO A 89 -0.25 22.43 6.08
C PRO A 89 -1.49 21.82 6.72
N ARG A 90 -1.81 22.25 7.96
CA ARG A 90 -2.88 21.63 8.74
C ARG A 90 -4.24 21.62 8.03
N GLU A 91 -4.60 22.69 7.35
CA GLU A 91 -5.89 22.80 6.66
C GLU A 91 -5.96 21.78 5.51
N GLU A 92 -4.91 21.70 4.70
CA GLU A 92 -4.80 20.71 3.63
C GLU A 92 -4.79 19.28 4.19
N LEU A 93 -4.09 19.03 5.30
CA LEU A 93 -4.03 17.72 5.93
C LEU A 93 -5.41 17.23 6.37
N VAL A 94 -6.21 18.09 6.99
CA VAL A 94 -7.57 17.73 7.41
C VAL A 94 -8.42 17.32 6.22
N GLU A 95 -8.43 18.10 5.14
CA GLU A 95 -9.17 17.80 3.91
C GLU A 95 -8.72 16.46 3.28
N ARG A 96 -7.40 16.22 3.24
CA ARG A 96 -6.84 15.00 2.69
C ARG A 96 -7.18 13.77 3.52
N VAL A 97 -7.12 13.89 4.85
CA VAL A 97 -7.50 12.81 5.79
C VAL A 97 -8.98 12.47 5.63
N GLU A 98 -9.87 13.47 5.61
CA GLU A 98 -11.29 13.26 5.39
C GLU A 98 -11.55 12.55 4.05
N SER A 99 -10.94 13.02 2.96
CA SER A 99 -11.03 12.40 1.64
C SER A 99 -10.53 10.94 1.63
N ALA A 100 -9.42 10.65 2.32
CA ALA A 100 -8.90 9.29 2.43
C ALA A 100 -9.88 8.36 3.17
N PHE A 101 -10.48 8.83 4.28
CA PHE A 101 -11.50 8.08 5.01
C PHE A 101 -12.76 7.83 4.16
N GLU A 102 -13.21 8.80 3.40
CA GLU A 102 -14.36 8.66 2.49
C GLU A 102 -14.06 7.67 1.36
N SER A 103 -12.88 7.78 0.73
CA SER A 103 -12.44 6.88 -0.35
C SER A 103 -12.43 5.42 0.08
N MET A 104 -12.06 5.16 1.34
CA MET A 104 -12.06 3.82 1.93
C MET A 104 -13.39 3.44 2.59
N LYS A 105 -14.39 4.32 2.59
CA LYS A 105 -15.72 4.11 3.19
C LYS A 105 -15.67 3.83 4.70
N ILE A 106 -14.73 4.48 5.40
CA ILE A 106 -14.46 4.28 6.83
C ILE A 106 -14.56 5.56 7.70
N ALA A 107 -15.28 6.58 7.23
CA ALA A 107 -15.45 7.84 7.97
C ALA A 107 -15.89 7.63 9.44
N HIS A 108 -16.69 6.59 9.71
CA HIS A 108 -17.16 6.22 11.04
C HIS A 108 -16.06 5.69 11.98
N LEU A 109 -14.86 5.42 11.47
CA LEU A 109 -13.72 4.91 12.24
C LEU A 109 -12.77 6.01 12.71
N ALA A 110 -12.87 7.24 12.21
CA ALA A 110 -11.89 8.30 12.43
C ALA A 110 -11.55 8.53 13.92
N GLY A 111 -12.52 8.52 14.79
CA GLY A 111 -12.34 8.70 16.24
C GLY A 111 -12.06 7.42 17.05
N LYS A 112 -12.02 6.25 16.39
CA LYS A 112 -11.87 4.96 17.08
C LYS A 112 -10.41 4.61 17.35
N ASP A 113 -10.20 3.82 18.41
CA ASP A 113 -8.89 3.25 18.73
C ASP A 113 -8.60 2.06 17.79
N LEU A 114 -7.40 2.04 17.21
CA LEU A 114 -6.95 1.01 16.26
C LEU A 114 -6.96 -0.42 16.83
N VAL A 115 -6.73 -0.55 18.14
CA VAL A 115 -6.73 -1.86 18.82
C VAL A 115 -8.09 -2.55 18.73
N GLY A 116 -9.18 -1.77 18.77
CA GLY A 116 -10.55 -2.30 18.74
C GLY A 116 -11.10 -2.59 17.34
N LEU A 117 -10.34 -2.30 16.28
CA LEU A 117 -10.77 -2.51 14.91
C LEU A 117 -10.60 -3.98 14.47
N SER A 118 -11.51 -4.45 13.63
CA SER A 118 -11.38 -5.72 12.91
C SER A 118 -10.17 -5.70 11.96
N GLY A 119 -9.73 -6.87 11.49
CA GLY A 119 -8.63 -6.97 10.52
C GLY A 119 -8.88 -6.20 9.23
N GLY A 120 -10.09 -6.29 8.68
CA GLY A 120 -10.49 -5.56 7.48
C GLY A 120 -10.57 -4.03 7.70
N GLU A 121 -11.06 -3.56 8.86
CA GLU A 121 -11.05 -2.15 9.23
C GLU A 121 -9.63 -1.61 9.37
N LYS A 122 -8.73 -2.35 10.02
CA LYS A 122 -7.30 -2.01 10.12
C LYS A 122 -6.65 -1.90 8.75
N GLN A 123 -6.93 -2.84 7.86
CA GLN A 123 -6.41 -2.80 6.50
C GLN A 123 -6.89 -1.57 5.72
N ARG A 124 -8.17 -1.20 5.85
CA ARG A 124 -8.71 0.02 5.25
C ARG A 124 -8.05 1.28 5.81
N VAL A 125 -7.78 1.35 7.11
CA VAL A 125 -7.04 2.46 7.73
C VAL A 125 -5.62 2.52 7.20
N ALA A 126 -4.91 1.39 7.11
CA ALA A 126 -3.56 1.32 6.55
C ALA A 126 -3.50 1.79 5.09
N ILE A 127 -4.52 1.47 4.29
CA ILE A 127 -4.62 1.96 2.91
C ILE A 127 -4.96 3.45 2.89
N ALA A 128 -5.89 3.91 3.73
CA ALA A 128 -6.24 5.33 3.83
C ALA A 128 -5.01 6.19 4.15
N SER A 129 -4.11 5.72 5.03
CA SER A 129 -2.87 6.45 5.34
C SER A 129 -1.95 6.61 4.12
N THR A 130 -1.99 5.69 3.16
CA THR A 130 -1.22 5.84 1.91
C THR A 130 -1.85 6.83 0.94
N LEU A 131 -3.15 7.12 1.04
CA LEU A 131 -3.88 7.96 0.08
C LEU A 131 -3.80 9.46 0.39
N VAL A 132 -3.30 9.85 1.56
CA VAL A 132 -3.22 11.28 1.98
C VAL A 132 -2.43 12.14 0.99
N TYR A 133 -1.41 11.60 0.36
CA TYR A 133 -0.63 12.29 -0.69
C TYR A 133 -1.06 11.97 -2.12
N ASP A 134 -2.24 11.37 -2.31
CA ASP A 134 -2.69 10.92 -3.64
C ASP A 134 -1.69 9.98 -4.32
N THR A 135 -1.10 9.07 -3.52
CA THR A 135 -0.12 8.09 -3.96
C THR A 135 -0.54 7.42 -5.26
N GLN A 136 0.42 7.29 -6.19
CA GLN A 136 0.15 6.74 -7.54
C GLN A 136 0.32 5.22 -7.59
N VAL A 137 1.22 4.68 -6.77
CA VAL A 137 1.55 3.26 -6.74
C VAL A 137 1.38 2.73 -5.32
N ILE A 138 0.68 1.62 -5.15
CA ILE A 138 0.48 0.97 -3.84
C ILE A 138 1.00 -0.46 -3.92
N PHE A 139 1.89 -0.79 -2.99
CA PHE A 139 2.44 -2.13 -2.83
C PHE A 139 1.74 -2.86 -1.68
N PHE A 140 1.37 -4.12 -1.92
CA PHE A 140 0.82 -5.03 -0.93
C PHE A 140 1.69 -6.29 -0.81
N ASP A 141 2.26 -6.54 0.36
CA ASP A 141 3.06 -7.74 0.62
C ASP A 141 2.23 -8.78 1.39
N GLU A 142 1.80 -9.84 0.71
CA GLU A 142 0.99 -10.95 1.22
C GLU A 142 -0.26 -10.51 2.03
N PRO A 143 -1.08 -9.59 1.53
CA PRO A 143 -2.16 -8.96 2.28
C PRO A 143 -3.27 -9.92 2.72
N SER A 144 -3.40 -11.09 2.06
CA SER A 144 -4.42 -12.07 2.39
C SER A 144 -4.01 -13.06 3.50
N ALA A 145 -2.75 -13.05 3.94
CA ALA A 145 -2.20 -14.08 4.82
C ALA A 145 -2.94 -14.22 6.17
N SER A 146 -3.43 -13.10 6.71
CA SER A 146 -4.14 -13.03 7.99
C SER A 146 -5.67 -12.88 7.85
N LEU A 147 -6.19 -12.92 6.62
CA LEU A 147 -7.62 -12.72 6.34
C LEU A 147 -8.39 -14.04 6.31
N ASP A 148 -9.56 -14.04 6.92
CA ASP A 148 -10.59 -15.05 6.73
C ASP A 148 -11.34 -14.84 5.40
N HIS A 149 -12.34 -15.66 5.12
CA HIS A 149 -13.08 -15.59 3.86
C HIS A 149 -13.79 -14.24 3.65
N GLU A 150 -14.39 -13.68 4.69
CA GLU A 150 -15.07 -12.39 4.63
C GLU A 150 -14.05 -11.25 4.42
N GLY A 151 -12.93 -11.30 5.13
CA GLY A 151 -11.82 -10.36 4.95
C GLY A 151 -11.22 -10.38 3.55
N ILE A 152 -11.13 -11.56 2.91
CA ILE A 152 -10.68 -11.69 1.51
C ILE A 152 -11.67 -11.01 0.55
N GLU A 153 -12.97 -11.22 0.73
CA GLU A 153 -13.98 -10.56 -0.10
C GLU A 153 -13.99 -9.03 0.10
N ASP A 154 -13.79 -8.57 1.33
CA ASP A 154 -13.62 -7.14 1.59
C ASP A 154 -12.36 -6.56 0.96
N PHE A 155 -11.24 -7.28 1.04
CA PHE A 155 -9.99 -6.86 0.41
C PHE A 155 -10.12 -6.82 -1.12
N ARG A 156 -10.81 -7.77 -1.71
CA ARG A 156 -11.13 -7.78 -3.14
C ARG A 156 -11.90 -6.50 -3.55
N ARG A 157 -12.90 -6.09 -2.75
CA ARG A 157 -13.65 -4.83 -2.99
C ARG A 157 -12.74 -3.60 -2.90
N ILE A 158 -11.82 -3.57 -1.93
CA ILE A 158 -10.82 -2.51 -1.81
C ILE A 158 -9.96 -2.41 -3.07
N LEU A 159 -9.47 -3.52 -3.60
CA LEU A 159 -8.67 -3.54 -4.83
C LEU A 159 -9.44 -3.00 -6.03
N ALA A 160 -10.73 -3.35 -6.14
CA ALA A 160 -11.62 -2.82 -7.17
C ALA A 160 -11.84 -1.29 -7.01
N ASP A 161 -12.03 -0.82 -5.77
CA ASP A 161 -12.15 0.61 -5.47
C ASP A 161 -10.84 1.36 -5.85
N LEU A 162 -9.64 0.83 -5.50
CA LEU A 162 -8.35 1.41 -5.87
C LEU A 162 -8.14 1.47 -7.39
N LYS A 163 -8.53 0.42 -8.10
CA LYS A 163 -8.48 0.39 -9.57
C LYS A 163 -9.41 1.45 -10.18
N THR A 164 -10.61 1.64 -9.62
CA THR A 164 -11.55 2.69 -10.03
C THR A 164 -10.98 4.09 -9.79
N LEU A 165 -10.19 4.28 -8.72
CA LEU A 165 -9.46 5.51 -8.43
C LEU A 165 -8.22 5.72 -9.34
N GLY A 166 -7.97 4.82 -10.27
CA GLY A 166 -6.83 4.88 -11.20
C GLY A 166 -5.46 4.63 -10.55
N LYS A 167 -5.44 4.00 -9.37
CA LYS A 167 -4.21 3.66 -8.68
C LYS A 167 -3.53 2.47 -9.34
N THR A 168 -2.20 2.52 -9.44
CA THR A 168 -1.39 1.38 -9.84
C THR A 168 -1.14 0.51 -8.60
N VAL A 169 -1.39 -0.79 -8.72
CA VAL A 169 -1.29 -1.69 -7.57
C VAL A 169 -0.34 -2.84 -7.91
N VAL A 170 0.60 -3.11 -7.03
CA VAL A 170 1.51 -4.26 -7.11
C VAL A 170 1.31 -5.13 -5.87
N ILE A 171 0.95 -6.39 -6.07
CA ILE A 171 0.63 -7.32 -4.99
C ILE A 171 1.57 -8.52 -5.07
N ALA A 172 2.32 -8.80 -4.00
CA ALA A 172 2.94 -10.10 -3.80
C ALA A 172 1.91 -11.02 -3.13
N GLU A 173 1.53 -12.13 -3.79
CA GLU A 173 0.48 -13.00 -3.26
C GLU A 173 0.64 -14.45 -3.72
N HIS A 174 0.29 -15.38 -2.82
CA HIS A 174 0.25 -16.81 -3.08
C HIS A 174 -1.14 -17.31 -3.48
N ARG A 175 -2.18 -16.69 -2.91
CA ARG A 175 -3.59 -17.07 -3.13
C ARG A 175 -4.16 -16.29 -4.30
N LEU A 176 -4.19 -16.88 -5.49
CA LEU A 176 -4.59 -16.18 -6.72
C LEU A 176 -6.09 -16.20 -6.98
N TYR A 177 -6.84 -17.10 -6.34
CA TYR A 177 -8.25 -17.36 -6.67
C TYR A 177 -9.15 -16.12 -6.53
N PHE A 178 -8.87 -15.24 -5.56
CA PHE A 178 -9.66 -14.04 -5.33
C PHE A 178 -9.25 -12.86 -6.21
N LEU A 179 -8.13 -12.97 -6.94
CA LEU A 179 -7.59 -11.94 -7.81
C LEU A 179 -7.87 -12.21 -9.30
N ALA A 180 -8.36 -13.41 -9.66
CA ALA A 180 -8.36 -13.94 -11.03
C ALA A 180 -9.00 -13.03 -12.09
N ASP A 181 -9.97 -12.21 -11.72
CA ASP A 181 -10.68 -11.25 -12.62
C ASP A 181 -10.31 -9.78 -12.35
N LEU A 182 -9.38 -9.52 -11.43
CA LEU A 182 -8.97 -8.17 -11.05
C LEU A 182 -7.62 -7.76 -11.63
N TYR A 183 -6.65 -8.69 -11.70
CA TYR A 183 -5.31 -8.35 -12.18
C TYR A 183 -5.26 -8.18 -13.71
N ASP A 184 -4.41 -7.27 -14.12
CA ASP A 184 -4.10 -7.03 -15.53
C ASP A 184 -2.89 -7.86 -15.99
N ARG A 185 -1.93 -8.07 -15.06
CA ARG A 185 -0.73 -8.89 -15.31
C ARG A 185 -0.39 -9.78 -14.12
N LEU A 186 0.12 -10.97 -14.43
CA LEU A 186 0.63 -11.94 -13.48
C LEU A 186 2.09 -12.27 -13.80
N HIS A 187 2.98 -12.09 -12.84
CA HIS A 187 4.38 -12.49 -12.93
C HIS A 187 4.64 -13.66 -11.98
N VAL A 188 5.13 -14.76 -12.53
CA VAL A 188 5.50 -15.95 -11.76
C VAL A 188 7.00 -15.93 -11.55
N MET A 189 7.40 -15.90 -10.29
CA MET A 189 8.80 -15.95 -9.87
C MET A 189 9.17 -17.40 -9.49
N ALA A 190 10.30 -17.87 -9.95
CA ALA A 190 10.79 -19.23 -9.71
C ALA A 190 12.03 -19.24 -8.81
#